data_f1938bdea029697d9a525accb4be7dfb
#
_entry.id   f1938bdea029697d9a525accb4be7dfb
#
_cell.length_a   1.000
_cell.length_b   1.000
_cell.length_c   1.000
_cell.angle_alpha   90.00
_cell.angle_beta   90.00
_cell.angle_gamma   90.00
#
_symmetry.space_group_name_H-M   'P 1'
#
loop_
_entity.id
_entity.type
_entity.pdbx_description
1 polymer ?
#
loop_
_entity_poly.entity_id
_entity_poly.type
_entity_poly.pdbx_seq_one_letter_code
_entity_poly.pdbx_strand_id
1 'polypeptide(L)'
;MDDREELLAGIKAKGIMHGDFELSSGAHATSYVDLRRVTLDGRLAPLVGRVLLSATANLTYDAVGGLTLGADPVAAAMLHAAANRGTPIDAFVVRKAEKTHGLQRRIEGPDVTGRRVLALEDTSTTGSSVLTAVDALKAAGAEVIGVAVIVDRGARQRVLDRGLPYIAVYELDELGI
;
A
#
# COMPACT_ATOMS: atom_id res chain seq x y z
N MET A 1 13.23 17.82 -10.94
CA MET A 1 12.99 16.70 -9.99
C MET A 1 11.68 16.08 -10.45
N ASP A 2 11.66 14.82 -10.75
CA ASP A 2 10.43 14.13 -11.10
C ASP A 2 9.62 13.76 -9.84
N ASP A 3 8.35 13.33 -10.04
CA ASP A 3 7.46 12.97 -8.91
C ASP A 3 8.07 11.90 -7.99
N ARG A 4 8.82 10.92 -8.55
CA ARG A 4 9.45 9.85 -7.80
C ARG A 4 10.61 10.37 -6.94
N GLU A 5 11.46 11.23 -7.50
CA GLU A 5 12.57 11.86 -6.77
C GLU A 5 12.06 12.77 -5.65
N GLU A 6 11.02 13.55 -5.92
CA GLU A 6 10.40 14.44 -4.92
C GLU A 6 9.77 13.63 -3.78
N LEU A 7 9.07 12.55 -4.10
CA LEU A 7 8.50 11.66 -3.09
C LEU A 7 9.58 10.99 -2.25
N LEU A 8 10.67 10.50 -2.86
CA LEU A 8 11.80 9.92 -2.13
C LEU A 8 12.42 10.92 -1.14
N ALA A 9 12.64 12.16 -1.59
CA ALA A 9 13.14 13.23 -0.72
C ALA A 9 12.18 13.50 0.46
N GLY A 10 10.87 13.51 0.18
CA GLY A 10 9.84 13.65 1.20
C GLY A 10 9.80 12.50 2.22
N ILE A 11 9.97 11.26 1.74
CA ILE A 11 10.06 10.08 2.59
C ILE A 11 11.27 10.19 3.53
N LYS A 12 12.45 10.52 2.98
CA LYS A 12 13.68 10.71 3.77
C LYS A 12 13.53 11.79 4.83
N ALA A 13 12.88 12.90 4.47
CA ALA A 13 12.74 14.04 5.37
C ALA A 13 11.69 13.84 6.46
N LYS A 14 10.60 13.12 6.19
CA LYS A 14 9.43 13.03 7.09
C LYS A 14 9.07 11.63 7.55
N GLY A 15 9.32 10.61 6.70
CA GLY A 15 8.92 9.23 6.95
C GLY A 15 9.92 8.42 7.75
N ILE A 16 11.18 8.87 7.83
CA ILE A 16 12.24 8.20 8.57
C ILE A 16 12.45 8.92 9.89
N MET A 17 12.32 8.19 10.99
CA MET A 17 12.66 8.67 12.32
C MET A 17 13.94 8.01 12.79
N HIS A 18 14.89 8.80 13.29
CA HIS A 18 16.13 8.32 13.88
C HIS A 18 16.02 8.33 15.41
N GLY A 19 16.47 7.26 16.05
CA GLY A 19 16.40 7.10 17.49
C GLY A 19 16.68 5.66 17.89
N ASP A 20 16.53 5.35 19.17
CA ASP A 20 16.55 3.99 19.67
C ASP A 20 15.09 3.47 19.78
N PHE A 21 14.75 2.52 18.95
CA PHE A 21 13.40 1.95 18.87
C PHE A 21 13.46 0.46 19.23
N GLU A 22 12.66 0.06 20.21
CA GLU A 22 12.41 -1.35 20.49
C GLU A 22 11.34 -1.89 19.52
N LEU A 23 11.70 -2.89 18.73
CA LEU A 23 10.79 -3.55 17.80
C LEU A 23 9.93 -4.58 18.55
N SER A 24 8.81 -4.98 17.97
CA SER A 24 7.92 -6.02 18.53
C SER A 24 8.61 -7.39 18.73
N SER A 25 9.76 -7.60 18.09
CA SER A 25 10.63 -8.77 18.28
C SER A 25 11.56 -8.66 19.50
N GLY A 26 11.60 -7.49 20.19
CA GLY A 26 12.57 -7.16 21.24
C GLY A 26 13.94 -6.69 20.70
N ALA A 27 14.14 -6.66 19.39
CA ALA A 27 15.36 -6.11 18.80
C ALA A 27 15.33 -4.57 18.79
N HIS A 28 16.50 -3.94 18.89
CA HIS A 28 16.66 -2.50 18.79
C HIS A 28 16.97 -2.08 17.36
N ALA A 29 16.37 -0.98 16.92
CA ALA A 29 16.63 -0.35 15.63
C ALA A 29 16.96 1.13 15.81
N THR A 30 17.91 1.64 15.04
CA THR A 30 18.33 3.04 15.06
C THR A 30 17.48 3.94 14.18
N SER A 31 16.59 3.34 13.39
CA SER A 31 15.64 4.04 12.52
C SER A 31 14.31 3.32 12.48
N TYR A 32 13.24 4.08 12.31
CA TYR A 32 11.88 3.61 12.14
C TYR A 32 11.23 4.31 10.94
N VAL A 33 10.58 3.53 10.06
CA VAL A 33 9.87 4.06 8.88
C VAL A 33 8.38 4.16 9.20
N ASP A 34 7.85 5.38 9.24
CA ASP A 34 6.42 5.66 9.37
C ASP A 34 5.93 6.46 8.15
N LEU A 35 5.45 5.74 7.14
CA LEU A 35 4.98 6.37 5.91
C LEU A 35 3.63 7.08 6.04
N ARG A 36 2.88 6.90 7.14
CA ARG A 36 1.66 7.67 7.40
C ARG A 36 1.94 9.16 7.52
N ARG A 37 3.16 9.52 7.94
CA ARG A 37 3.66 10.90 7.95
C ARG A 37 3.87 11.48 6.55
N VAL A 38 3.90 10.63 5.54
CA VAL A 38 4.03 10.97 4.12
C VAL A 38 2.68 10.84 3.40
N THR A 39 2.02 9.70 3.56
CA THR A 39 0.75 9.40 2.87
C THR A 39 -0.42 10.26 3.34
N LEU A 40 -0.30 10.90 4.50
CA LEU A 40 -1.26 11.87 5.05
C LEU A 40 -0.75 13.32 4.99
N ASP A 41 0.44 13.57 4.41
CA ASP A 41 0.97 14.92 4.21
C ASP A 41 0.31 15.57 2.98
N GLY A 42 -0.22 16.79 3.13
CA GLY A 42 -0.97 17.46 2.07
C GLY A 42 -0.17 17.79 0.80
N ARG A 43 1.16 17.79 0.86
CA ARG A 43 2.04 18.00 -0.32
C ARG A 43 2.52 16.68 -0.93
N LEU A 44 2.75 15.66 -0.09
CA LEU A 44 3.33 14.38 -0.52
C LEU A 44 2.27 13.36 -0.93
N ALA A 45 1.10 13.36 -0.30
CA ALA A 45 0.02 12.42 -0.64
C ALA A 45 -0.37 12.44 -2.14
N PRO A 46 -0.50 13.60 -2.82
CA PRO A 46 -0.74 13.62 -4.26
C PRO A 46 0.39 12.95 -5.08
N LEU A 47 1.66 13.08 -4.63
CA LEU A 47 2.79 12.39 -5.27
C LEU A 47 2.67 10.88 -5.14
N VAL A 48 2.27 10.37 -3.97
CA VAL A 48 2.06 8.92 -3.73
C VAL A 48 1.13 8.34 -4.79
N GLY A 49 -0.01 8.97 -5.02
CA GLY A 49 -0.98 8.51 -6.03
C GLY A 49 -0.40 8.48 -7.44
N ARG A 50 0.26 9.56 -7.86
CA ARG A 50 0.83 9.66 -9.22
C ARG A 50 1.97 8.68 -9.46
N VAL A 51 2.85 8.52 -8.47
CA VAL A 51 4.00 7.61 -8.55
C VAL A 51 3.55 6.17 -8.60
N LEU A 52 2.60 5.76 -7.75
CA LEU A 52 2.07 4.39 -7.77
C LEU A 52 1.31 4.08 -9.06
N LEU A 53 0.50 5.00 -9.59
CA LEU A 53 -0.15 4.82 -10.90
C LEU A 53 0.89 4.65 -12.02
N SER A 54 2.00 5.35 -11.95
CA SER A 54 3.07 5.20 -12.94
C SER A 54 3.82 3.88 -12.77
N ALA A 55 4.12 3.47 -11.54
CA ALA A 55 4.80 2.21 -11.23
C ALA A 55 3.95 0.98 -11.60
N THR A 56 2.64 1.10 -11.59
CA THR A 56 1.69 0.02 -11.90
C THR A 56 1.04 0.13 -13.29
N ALA A 57 1.57 0.99 -14.16
CA ALA A 57 0.98 1.29 -15.47
C ALA A 57 0.88 0.08 -16.43
N ASN A 58 1.67 -0.97 -16.20
CA ASN A 58 1.63 -2.22 -16.95
C ASN A 58 0.55 -3.20 -16.45
N LEU A 59 -0.14 -2.89 -15.36
CA LEU A 59 -1.22 -3.69 -14.80
C LEU A 59 -2.58 -3.07 -15.15
N THR A 60 -3.59 -3.92 -15.30
CA THR A 60 -4.96 -3.48 -15.50
C THR A 60 -5.81 -3.90 -14.31
N TYR A 61 -6.34 -2.93 -13.58
CA TYR A 61 -7.17 -3.12 -12.40
C TYR A 61 -8.32 -2.12 -12.37
N ASP A 62 -9.39 -2.50 -11.68
CA ASP A 62 -10.63 -1.72 -11.58
C ASP A 62 -10.73 -1.01 -10.22
N ALA A 63 -10.02 -1.54 -9.20
CA ALA A 63 -10.02 -0.99 -7.86
C ALA A 63 -8.71 -1.29 -7.11
N VAL A 64 -8.41 -0.47 -6.12
CA VAL A 64 -7.19 -0.56 -5.30
C VAL A 64 -7.54 -0.43 -3.81
N GLY A 65 -6.77 -1.10 -2.95
CA GLY A 65 -6.93 -0.99 -1.50
C GLY A 65 -6.17 -2.07 -0.76
N GLY A 66 -6.24 -2.06 0.55
CA GLY A 66 -5.52 -3.01 1.38
C GLY A 66 -5.94 -2.97 2.83
N LEU A 67 -5.14 -3.55 3.69
CA LEU A 67 -5.44 -3.64 5.11
C LEU A 67 -5.36 -2.26 5.78
N THR A 68 -6.44 -1.91 6.49
CA THR A 68 -6.45 -0.66 7.28
C THR A 68 -5.36 -0.73 8.37
N LEU A 69 -4.62 0.33 8.67
CA LEU A 69 -4.74 1.74 8.32
C LEU A 69 -3.74 2.15 7.21
N GLY A 70 -2.65 1.40 7.01
CA GLY A 70 -1.52 1.78 6.15
C GLY A 70 -1.92 1.97 4.68
N ALA A 71 -2.77 1.09 4.17
CA ALA A 71 -3.21 1.13 2.78
C ALA A 71 -4.26 2.22 2.49
N ASP A 72 -5.02 2.68 3.48
CA ASP A 72 -6.17 3.56 3.24
C ASP A 72 -5.79 4.88 2.56
N PRO A 73 -4.82 5.67 3.07
CA PRO A 73 -4.43 6.91 2.42
C PRO A 73 -3.74 6.69 1.08
N VAL A 74 -3.06 5.56 0.89
CA VAL A 74 -2.44 5.19 -0.39
C VAL A 74 -3.50 4.95 -1.46
N ALA A 75 -4.55 4.19 -1.13
CA ALA A 75 -5.67 3.92 -2.02
C ALA A 75 -6.42 5.21 -2.38
N ALA A 76 -6.68 6.08 -1.41
CA ALA A 76 -7.30 7.38 -1.64
C ALA A 76 -6.45 8.27 -2.57
N ALA A 77 -5.14 8.31 -2.38
CA ALA A 77 -4.23 9.06 -3.24
C ALA A 77 -4.26 8.55 -4.69
N MET A 78 -4.26 7.22 -4.90
CA MET A 78 -4.35 6.62 -6.23
C MET A 78 -5.70 6.90 -6.89
N LEU A 79 -6.82 6.78 -6.15
CA LEU A 79 -8.17 7.07 -6.63
C LEU A 79 -8.25 8.50 -7.18
N HIS A 80 -7.79 9.50 -6.41
CA HIS A 80 -7.82 10.89 -6.83
C HIS A 80 -6.88 11.18 -8.01
N ALA A 81 -5.69 10.60 -8.01
CA ALA A 81 -4.75 10.75 -9.11
C ALA A 81 -5.27 10.13 -10.41
N ALA A 82 -5.94 8.98 -10.35
CA ALA A 82 -6.55 8.32 -11.50
C ALA A 82 -7.72 9.13 -12.07
N ALA A 83 -8.58 9.67 -11.20
CA ALA A 83 -9.67 10.55 -11.62
C ALA A 83 -9.16 11.79 -12.35
N ASN A 84 -8.08 12.42 -11.84
CA ASN A 84 -7.44 13.56 -12.48
C ASN A 84 -6.83 13.25 -13.85
N ARG A 85 -6.48 11.97 -14.11
CA ARG A 85 -6.00 11.49 -15.42
C ARG A 85 -7.14 11.11 -16.38
N GLY A 86 -8.41 11.17 -15.94
CA GLY A 86 -9.57 10.75 -16.72
C GLY A 86 -9.73 9.22 -16.83
N THR A 87 -9.06 8.47 -16.00
CA THR A 87 -9.13 6.99 -15.92
C THR A 87 -9.51 6.56 -14.51
N PRO A 88 -10.76 6.83 -14.06
CA PRO A 88 -11.14 6.60 -12.66
C PRO A 88 -11.04 5.12 -12.27
N ILE A 89 -10.57 4.88 -11.07
CA ILE A 89 -10.57 3.59 -10.37
C ILE A 89 -11.27 3.74 -9.03
N ASP A 90 -11.81 2.67 -8.49
CA ASP A 90 -12.36 2.68 -7.14
C ASP A 90 -11.31 2.41 -6.07
N ALA A 91 -11.63 2.75 -4.82
CA ALA A 91 -10.85 2.38 -3.66
C ALA A 91 -11.71 1.58 -2.67
N PHE A 92 -11.08 0.65 -1.97
CA PHE A 92 -11.70 -0.15 -0.91
C PHE A 92 -10.78 -0.23 0.30
N VAL A 93 -11.34 -0.61 1.45
CA VAL A 93 -10.61 -0.83 2.70
C VAL A 93 -10.84 -2.26 3.17
N VAL A 94 -9.77 -2.96 3.53
CA VAL A 94 -9.85 -4.29 4.14
C VAL A 94 -9.68 -4.12 5.66
N ARG A 95 -10.68 -4.54 6.43
CA ARG A 95 -10.67 -4.50 7.90
C ARG A 95 -9.78 -5.62 8.45
N LYS A 96 -9.14 -5.37 9.59
CA LYS A 96 -8.33 -6.38 10.31
C LYS A 96 -9.16 -7.57 10.77
N ALA A 97 -10.42 -7.33 11.14
CA ALA A 97 -11.37 -8.35 11.57
C ALA A 97 -12.74 -8.09 10.96
N GLU A 98 -13.58 -9.13 10.89
CA GLU A 98 -14.97 -9.02 10.49
C GLU A 98 -15.77 -8.17 11.51
N LYS A 99 -16.85 -7.53 11.04
CA LYS A 99 -17.79 -6.85 11.92
C LYS A 99 -18.54 -7.91 12.74
N THR A 100 -18.65 -7.69 14.05
CA THR A 100 -19.46 -8.53 14.94
C THR A 100 -20.96 -8.24 14.84
N HIS A 101 -21.34 -7.11 14.24
CA HIS A 101 -22.73 -6.68 14.08
C HIS A 101 -22.97 -6.08 12.68
N GLY A 102 -24.19 -6.25 12.17
CA GLY A 102 -24.62 -5.77 10.85
C GLY A 102 -24.19 -6.71 9.72
N LEU A 103 -23.98 -6.16 8.50
CA LEU A 103 -23.39 -6.94 7.41
C LEU A 103 -21.94 -7.27 7.81
N GLN A 104 -21.67 -8.54 8.02
CA GLN A 104 -20.35 -9.07 8.44
C GLN A 104 -19.34 -8.99 7.28
N ARG A 105 -19.17 -7.80 6.69
CA ARG A 105 -18.26 -7.58 5.59
C ARG A 105 -16.90 -7.17 6.14
N ARG A 106 -15.86 -7.82 5.63
CA ARG A 106 -14.47 -7.48 5.90
C ARG A 106 -13.94 -6.37 4.97
N ILE A 107 -14.61 -6.15 3.84
CA ILE A 107 -14.25 -5.15 2.84
C ILE A 107 -15.29 -4.04 2.85
N GLU A 108 -14.82 -2.80 2.98
CA GLU A 108 -15.63 -1.58 2.92
C GLU A 108 -15.37 -0.86 1.60
N GLY A 109 -16.41 -0.21 1.06
CA GLY A 109 -16.37 0.50 -0.21
C GLY A 109 -17.22 -0.16 -1.29
N PRO A 110 -16.96 0.13 -2.57
CA PRO A 110 -17.63 -0.51 -3.70
C PRO A 110 -17.45 -2.04 -3.71
N ASP A 111 -18.40 -2.76 -4.31
CA ASP A 111 -18.32 -4.21 -4.43
C ASP A 111 -17.08 -4.61 -5.28
N VAL A 112 -16.31 -5.56 -4.76
CA VAL A 112 -15.09 -6.06 -5.40
C VAL A 112 -15.30 -7.43 -6.08
N THR A 113 -16.48 -8.04 -5.95
CA THR A 113 -16.78 -9.36 -6.50
C THR A 113 -16.59 -9.38 -8.02
N GLY A 114 -15.78 -10.31 -8.51
CA GLY A 114 -15.48 -10.47 -9.94
C GLY A 114 -14.62 -9.36 -10.55
N ARG A 115 -14.14 -8.41 -9.74
CA ARG A 115 -13.31 -7.29 -10.22
C ARG A 115 -11.83 -7.60 -10.07
N ARG A 116 -11.03 -7.05 -10.98
CA ARG A 116 -9.56 -7.08 -10.88
C ARG A 116 -9.13 -6.02 -9.88
N VAL A 117 -8.44 -6.44 -8.85
CA VAL A 117 -8.02 -5.53 -7.77
C VAL A 117 -6.52 -5.60 -7.52
N LEU A 118 -5.93 -4.46 -7.21
CA LEU A 118 -4.54 -4.35 -6.78
C LEU A 118 -4.51 -4.18 -5.26
N ALA A 119 -3.84 -5.09 -4.57
CA ALA A 119 -3.65 -4.99 -3.13
C ALA A 119 -2.50 -4.01 -2.81
N LEU A 120 -2.73 -3.10 -1.88
CA LEU A 120 -1.79 -2.04 -1.51
C LEU A 120 -1.32 -2.17 -0.06
N GLU A 121 -0.11 -1.67 0.18
CA GLU A 121 0.40 -1.37 1.52
C GLU A 121 1.33 -0.15 1.43
N ASP A 122 1.52 0.57 2.52
CA ASP A 122 2.49 1.66 2.56
C ASP A 122 3.92 1.12 2.63
N THR A 123 4.21 0.24 3.58
CA THR A 123 5.50 -0.45 3.73
C THR A 123 5.27 -1.90 4.13
N SER A 124 6.07 -2.81 3.62
CA SER A 124 5.92 -4.24 3.90
C SER A 124 7.25 -4.89 4.26
N THR A 125 7.33 -5.49 5.45
CA THR A 125 8.52 -6.19 5.95
C THR A 125 8.38 -7.70 5.75
N THR A 126 7.33 -8.28 6.32
CA THR A 126 7.08 -9.73 6.25
C THR A 126 6.02 -10.09 5.21
N GLY A 127 5.33 -9.12 4.64
CA GLY A 127 4.20 -9.34 3.75
C GLY A 127 2.91 -9.79 4.46
N SER A 128 2.91 -9.94 5.78
CA SER A 128 1.76 -10.50 6.51
C SER A 128 0.50 -9.66 6.35
N SER A 129 0.59 -8.34 6.48
CA SER A 129 -0.56 -7.43 6.37
C SER A 129 -1.16 -7.46 4.97
N VAL A 130 -0.34 -7.30 3.93
CA VAL A 130 -0.83 -7.28 2.55
C VAL A 130 -1.37 -8.65 2.13
N LEU A 131 -0.77 -9.75 2.57
CA LEU A 131 -1.27 -11.10 2.28
C LEU A 131 -2.59 -11.38 3.02
N THR A 132 -2.77 -10.84 4.22
CA THR A 132 -4.07 -10.88 4.92
C THR A 132 -5.16 -10.16 4.11
N ALA A 133 -4.83 -9.02 3.50
CA ALA A 133 -5.75 -8.32 2.60
C ALA A 133 -6.03 -9.14 1.33
N VAL A 134 -5.01 -9.73 0.72
CA VAL A 134 -5.16 -10.62 -0.44
C VAL A 134 -6.11 -11.78 -0.15
N ASP A 135 -5.96 -12.46 0.99
CA ASP A 135 -6.80 -13.59 1.36
C ASP A 135 -8.27 -13.14 1.56
N ALA A 136 -8.50 -11.98 2.19
CA ALA A 136 -9.83 -11.43 2.35
C ALA A 136 -10.48 -11.02 1.00
N LEU A 137 -9.71 -10.45 0.08
CA LEU A 137 -10.17 -10.07 -1.25
C LEU A 137 -10.55 -11.30 -2.08
N LYS A 138 -9.72 -12.34 -2.07
CA LYS A 138 -10.01 -13.62 -2.74
C LYS A 138 -11.26 -14.27 -2.15
N ALA A 139 -11.41 -14.28 -0.84
CA ALA A 139 -12.61 -14.79 -0.16
C ALA A 139 -13.88 -14.01 -0.53
N ALA A 140 -13.76 -12.71 -0.84
CA ALA A 140 -14.84 -11.88 -1.34
C ALA A 140 -15.10 -12.03 -2.87
N GLY A 141 -14.40 -12.93 -3.54
CA GLY A 141 -14.57 -13.20 -4.97
C GLY A 141 -13.88 -12.19 -5.89
N ALA A 142 -12.95 -11.39 -5.40
CA ALA A 142 -12.14 -10.51 -6.24
C ALA A 142 -11.00 -11.28 -6.92
N GLU A 143 -10.60 -10.82 -8.10
CA GLU A 143 -9.40 -11.25 -8.79
C GLU A 143 -8.23 -10.34 -8.36
N VAL A 144 -7.38 -10.82 -7.47
CA VAL A 144 -6.19 -10.06 -7.04
C VAL A 144 -5.10 -10.22 -8.09
N ILE A 145 -4.79 -9.13 -8.81
CA ILE A 145 -3.85 -9.15 -9.94
C ILE A 145 -2.40 -8.85 -9.54
N GLY A 146 -2.17 -8.42 -8.32
CA GLY A 146 -0.85 -8.11 -7.80
C GLY A 146 -0.88 -7.35 -6.49
N VAL A 147 0.31 -7.04 -6.02
CA VAL A 147 0.56 -6.25 -4.81
C VAL A 147 1.46 -5.07 -5.17
N ALA A 148 1.15 -3.88 -4.66
CA ALA A 148 2.02 -2.72 -4.78
C ALA A 148 2.25 -2.06 -3.41
N VAL A 149 3.50 -1.67 -3.15
CA VAL A 149 3.92 -1.01 -1.91
C VAL A 149 4.75 0.23 -2.23
N ILE A 150 4.76 1.21 -1.33
CA ILE A 150 5.64 2.37 -1.48
C ILE A 150 7.07 1.94 -1.19
N VAL A 151 7.31 1.29 -0.04
CA VAL A 151 8.66 0.83 0.36
C VAL A 151 8.65 -0.66 0.66
N ASP A 152 9.47 -1.42 -0.06
CA ASP A 152 9.77 -2.81 0.31
C ASP A 152 10.86 -2.86 1.40
N ARG A 153 10.57 -3.63 2.44
CA ARG A 153 11.47 -3.91 3.55
C ARG A 153 11.77 -5.41 3.69
N GLY A 154 11.58 -6.17 2.61
CA GLY A 154 11.88 -7.60 2.55
C GLY A 154 10.69 -8.53 2.31
N ALA A 155 9.51 -8.00 1.96
CA ALA A 155 8.31 -8.81 1.73
C ALA A 155 8.25 -9.47 0.35
N ARG A 156 9.03 -9.01 -0.60
CA ARG A 156 8.96 -9.38 -2.03
C ARG A 156 8.84 -10.88 -2.26
N GLN A 157 9.79 -11.66 -1.75
CA GLN A 157 9.83 -13.09 -2.03
C GLN A 157 8.57 -13.81 -1.53
N ARG A 158 8.08 -13.46 -0.35
CA ARG A 158 6.88 -14.08 0.23
C ARG A 158 5.61 -13.80 -0.57
N VAL A 159 5.52 -12.64 -1.21
CA VAL A 159 4.39 -12.31 -2.10
C VAL A 159 4.53 -13.05 -3.43
N LEU A 160 5.74 -13.09 -4.00
CA LEU A 160 6.03 -13.84 -5.23
C LEU A 160 5.73 -15.34 -5.07
N ASP A 161 6.05 -15.93 -3.91
CA ASP A 161 5.76 -17.34 -3.59
C ASP A 161 4.24 -17.63 -3.56
N ARG A 162 3.40 -16.60 -3.39
CA ARG A 162 1.93 -16.69 -3.51
C ARG A 162 1.45 -16.55 -4.96
N GLY A 163 2.36 -16.49 -5.93
CA GLY A 163 2.05 -16.36 -7.35
C GLY A 163 1.53 -14.98 -7.77
N LEU A 164 1.81 -13.94 -6.98
CA LEU A 164 1.35 -12.59 -7.24
C LEU A 164 2.50 -11.69 -7.71
N PRO A 165 2.33 -10.90 -8.78
CA PRO A 165 3.24 -9.81 -9.10
C PRO A 165 3.42 -8.87 -7.92
N TYR A 166 4.66 -8.43 -7.66
CA TYR A 166 4.99 -7.52 -6.58
C TYR A 166 5.74 -6.30 -7.09
N ILE A 167 5.20 -5.14 -6.83
CA ILE A 167 5.74 -3.84 -7.25
C ILE A 167 6.08 -3.03 -6.01
N ALA A 168 7.34 -2.64 -5.87
CA ALA A 168 7.78 -1.66 -4.90
C ALA A 168 8.23 -0.39 -5.62
N VAL A 169 7.82 0.77 -5.12
CA VAL A 169 8.30 2.04 -5.65
C VAL A 169 9.74 2.28 -5.24
N TYR A 170 10.07 1.96 -3.98
CA TYR A 170 11.42 2.09 -3.43
C TYR A 170 11.84 0.83 -2.69
N GLU A 171 13.12 0.53 -2.77
CA GLU A 171 13.78 -0.44 -1.91
C GLU A 171 14.37 0.26 -0.68
N LEU A 172 14.64 -0.50 0.38
CA LEU A 172 15.09 0.06 1.66
C LEU A 172 16.43 0.81 1.57
N ASP A 173 17.35 0.31 0.72
CA ASP A 173 18.65 0.92 0.48
C ASP A 173 18.57 2.31 -0.17
N GLU A 174 17.55 2.56 -1.00
CA GLU A 174 17.30 3.89 -1.57
C GLU A 174 16.96 4.93 -0.49
N LEU A 175 16.43 4.48 0.66
CA LEU A 175 16.14 5.35 1.79
C LEU A 175 17.41 5.75 2.57
N GLY A 176 18.49 4.98 2.44
CA GLY A 176 19.75 5.20 3.15
C GLY A 176 19.75 4.71 4.60
N ILE A 177 18.97 3.68 4.92
CA ILE A 177 18.85 3.07 6.25
C ILE A 177 18.98 1.55 6.17
#